data_25ffed7e3d2b97cb1a4bc4e03895039f
#
_entry.id   25ffed7e3d2b97cb1a4bc4e03895039f
#
_cell.length_a   1.000
_cell.length_b   1.000
_cell.length_c   1.000
_cell.angle_alpha   90.00
_cell.angle_beta   90.00
_cell.angle_gamma   90.00
#
_symmetry.space_group_name_H-M   'P 1'
#
loop_
_entity.id
_entity.type
_entity.pdbx_description
1 polymer ?
#
loop_
_entity_poly.entity_id
_entity_poly.type
_entity_poly.pdbx_seq_one_letter_code
_entity_poly.pdbx_strand_id
1 'polypeptide(L)'
;MATLNTKIVLRNDTAENWIANNPVLLDGEIGVEKDTGLLKVGNGTSTWTALKYINKFEAVSSAKHYEEEAQPIEGTDPVEYETNEQVLERLTFEGKADDILIIKRPIAGEAFSYTAYVHNGTNWAAMDGNYNADNIYFDNDLLATAPIGVITIPETGSTTIAAKGKNLNNVLASILAERKQPKVTNPKINVSFTNASKSIEAGEKIIPTYKATLDPGSYTYGPATGVATTSWTIKDNLTAPNTLTTDTGSFPEIQIGDQAGSVSTYSITATCTHNAGATPVDNFGDPATVEGIQENAAPAATVSTKITCYRNYYYGVLATDATEEPLTSEVIRTKLTAGGAYNSKKTFSMRADAVDKAKRMVVAYPANTARGGLTSVILPNSLNYDAFANGDYSKITNVNVEGANNYTAIPYTVYVYAPTSIDSTEVHNVTLA
;
A
#
# COMPACT_ATOMS: atom_id res chain seq x y z
N MET A 1 -2.53 12.20 -26.91
CA MET A 1 -3.75 13.02 -26.84
C MET A 1 -3.38 14.35 -26.22
N ALA A 2 -3.58 15.46 -26.93
CA ALA A 2 -3.28 16.79 -26.41
C ALA A 2 -4.34 17.15 -25.37
N THR A 3 -3.92 17.43 -24.17
CA THR A 3 -4.78 18.00 -23.12
C THR A 3 -5.13 19.44 -23.50
N LEU A 4 -6.39 19.69 -23.84
CA LEU A 4 -6.87 21.05 -24.03
C LEU A 4 -6.97 21.72 -22.65
N ASN A 5 -6.00 22.57 -22.31
CA ASN A 5 -6.10 23.49 -21.18
C ASN A 5 -7.02 24.65 -21.58
N THR A 6 -8.32 24.47 -21.39
CA THR A 6 -9.29 25.56 -21.64
C THR A 6 -9.31 26.45 -20.39
N LYS A 7 -8.71 27.62 -20.46
CA LYS A 7 -8.90 28.69 -19.48
C LYS A 7 -10.22 29.37 -19.75
N ILE A 8 -11.17 29.30 -18.82
CA ILE A 8 -12.38 30.12 -18.84
C ILE A 8 -12.02 31.45 -18.20
N VAL A 9 -12.08 32.53 -18.97
CA VAL A 9 -11.92 33.89 -18.46
C VAL A 9 -13.30 34.50 -18.41
N LEU A 10 -13.74 34.84 -17.20
CA LEU A 10 -14.99 35.56 -17.00
C LEU A 10 -14.90 36.95 -17.64
N ARG A 11 -16.01 37.49 -18.13
CA ARG A 11 -16.06 38.83 -18.66
C ARG A 11 -15.65 39.82 -17.57
N ASN A 12 -14.61 40.61 -17.82
CA ASN A 12 -14.01 41.47 -16.83
C ASN A 12 -13.56 42.80 -17.41
N ASP A 13 -13.68 43.85 -16.61
CA ASP A 13 -13.16 45.17 -16.91
C ASP A 13 -12.94 45.95 -15.62
N THR A 14 -12.46 47.21 -15.67
CA THR A 14 -12.39 48.09 -14.49
C THR A 14 -13.81 48.56 -14.11
N ALA A 15 -14.01 48.92 -12.86
CA ALA A 15 -15.27 49.49 -12.38
C ALA A 15 -15.71 50.68 -13.20
N GLU A 16 -14.77 51.57 -13.56
CA GLU A 16 -15.04 52.76 -14.39
C GLU A 16 -15.56 52.34 -15.79
N ASN A 17 -14.93 51.39 -16.44
CA ASN A 17 -15.35 50.92 -17.75
C ASN A 17 -16.71 50.21 -17.70
N TRP A 18 -16.98 49.43 -16.65
CA TRP A 18 -18.28 48.82 -16.44
C TRP A 18 -19.40 49.87 -16.29
N ILE A 19 -19.15 50.97 -15.56
CA ILE A 19 -20.08 52.04 -15.36
C ILE A 19 -20.28 52.80 -16.68
N ALA A 20 -19.18 53.14 -17.37
CA ALA A 20 -19.22 53.91 -18.61
C ALA A 20 -19.98 53.18 -19.75
N ASN A 21 -19.73 51.90 -19.92
CA ASN A 21 -20.37 51.05 -20.93
C ASN A 21 -21.78 50.58 -20.52
N ASN A 22 -22.02 50.47 -19.23
CA ASN A 22 -23.28 50.08 -18.61
C ASN A 22 -24.06 48.95 -19.31
N PRO A 23 -23.43 47.84 -19.67
CA PRO A 23 -24.04 46.78 -20.48
C PRO A 23 -25.14 46.03 -19.69
N VAL A 24 -26.04 45.40 -20.44
CA VAL A 24 -26.92 44.34 -19.91
C VAL A 24 -26.16 43.02 -20.03
N LEU A 25 -25.88 42.36 -18.93
CA LEU A 25 -25.33 41.00 -18.89
C LEU A 25 -26.42 39.99 -19.16
N LEU A 26 -26.05 38.89 -19.84
CA LEU A 26 -26.97 37.76 -20.04
C LEU A 26 -27.40 37.20 -18.64
N ASP A 27 -28.54 36.51 -18.64
CA ASP A 27 -29.01 35.86 -17.44
C ASP A 27 -28.00 34.81 -16.99
N GLY A 28 -27.49 34.93 -15.74
CA GLY A 28 -26.42 34.09 -15.19
C GLY A 28 -24.99 34.46 -15.60
N GLU A 29 -24.78 35.46 -16.49
CA GLU A 29 -23.44 35.92 -16.85
C GLU A 29 -22.77 36.65 -15.70
N ILE A 30 -21.55 36.23 -15.34
CA ILE A 30 -20.76 36.87 -14.29
C ILE A 30 -19.84 37.94 -14.89
N GLY A 31 -19.99 39.17 -14.38
CA GLY A 31 -19.10 40.29 -14.66
C GLY A 31 -18.16 40.55 -13.46
N VAL A 32 -16.90 40.80 -13.75
CA VAL A 32 -15.85 41.02 -12.73
C VAL A 32 -15.25 42.41 -12.89
N GLU A 33 -15.25 43.19 -11.85
CA GLU A 33 -14.42 44.40 -11.75
C GLU A 33 -13.01 44.00 -11.32
N LYS A 34 -12.04 44.07 -12.23
CA LYS A 34 -10.65 43.60 -11.95
C LYS A 34 -9.84 44.53 -11.04
N ASP A 35 -10.26 45.77 -10.88
CA ASP A 35 -9.66 46.78 -10.02
C ASP A 35 -10.22 46.75 -8.59
N THR A 36 -11.48 46.38 -8.42
CA THR A 36 -12.14 46.31 -7.10
C THR A 36 -12.33 44.85 -6.61
N GLY A 37 -12.24 43.87 -7.50
CA GLY A 37 -12.55 42.47 -7.18
C GLY A 37 -14.05 42.21 -6.95
N LEU A 38 -14.92 43.17 -7.29
CA LEU A 38 -16.34 43.02 -7.10
C LEU A 38 -17.00 42.30 -8.28
N LEU A 39 -18.06 41.54 -7.96
CA LEU A 39 -18.75 40.69 -8.92
C LEU A 39 -20.25 41.03 -8.99
N LYS A 40 -20.80 40.97 -10.18
CA LYS A 40 -22.24 41.04 -10.40
C LYS A 40 -22.68 39.92 -11.33
N VAL A 41 -23.92 39.46 -11.16
CA VAL A 41 -24.55 38.44 -12.01
C VAL A 41 -25.65 39.10 -12.82
N GLY A 42 -25.61 38.88 -14.13
CA GLY A 42 -26.65 39.35 -15.04
C GLY A 42 -27.98 38.65 -14.79
N ASN A 43 -29.05 39.37 -15.04
CA ASN A 43 -30.42 38.83 -15.06
C ASN A 43 -31.09 38.98 -16.44
N GLY A 44 -30.30 39.21 -17.49
CA GLY A 44 -30.75 39.35 -18.86
C GLY A 44 -31.52 40.64 -19.18
N THR A 45 -31.80 41.50 -18.19
CA THR A 45 -32.67 42.68 -18.37
C THR A 45 -32.10 43.97 -17.78
N SER A 46 -31.41 43.87 -16.65
CA SER A 46 -30.86 45.03 -15.94
C SER A 46 -29.49 45.41 -16.45
N THR A 47 -29.21 46.70 -16.54
CA THR A 47 -27.90 47.23 -16.86
C THR A 47 -26.93 47.03 -15.70
N TRP A 48 -25.63 47.07 -15.98
CA TRP A 48 -24.59 46.87 -14.98
C TRP A 48 -24.78 47.69 -13.70
N THR A 49 -25.12 48.98 -13.86
CA THR A 49 -25.31 49.88 -12.68
C THR A 49 -26.53 49.53 -11.86
N ALA A 50 -27.53 48.87 -12.41
CA ALA A 50 -28.74 48.44 -11.72
C ALA A 50 -28.60 47.08 -11.05
N LEU A 51 -27.60 46.27 -11.39
CA LEU A 51 -27.31 44.99 -10.77
C LEU A 51 -26.64 45.21 -9.43
N LYS A 52 -26.96 44.36 -8.45
CA LYS A 52 -26.29 44.31 -7.12
C LYS A 52 -25.00 43.54 -7.21
N TYR A 53 -24.00 43.91 -6.39
CA TYR A 53 -22.82 43.09 -6.21
C TYR A 53 -23.17 41.87 -5.36
N ILE A 54 -22.68 40.71 -5.76
CA ILE A 54 -22.90 39.46 -5.02
C ILE A 54 -21.86 39.25 -3.91
N ASN A 55 -20.75 39.98 -3.98
CA ASN A 55 -19.66 39.94 -3.01
C ASN A 55 -19.41 41.30 -2.35
N LYS A 56 -20.32 42.23 -2.47
CA LYS A 56 -20.32 43.51 -1.73
C LYS A 56 -21.32 43.42 -0.59
N PHE A 57 -20.85 43.62 0.64
CA PHE A 57 -21.73 43.70 1.78
C PHE A 57 -22.45 45.04 1.73
N GLU A 58 -23.74 45.03 1.54
CA GLU A 58 -24.57 46.21 1.80
C GLU A 58 -25.03 46.16 3.25
N ALA A 59 -24.75 47.21 4.02
CA ALA A 59 -25.22 47.31 5.41
C ALA A 59 -26.74 47.21 5.46
N VAL A 60 -27.25 46.35 6.33
CA VAL A 60 -28.68 46.34 6.64
C VAL A 60 -29.06 47.71 7.21
N SER A 61 -30.26 48.16 6.98
CA SER A 61 -30.77 49.56 7.10
C SER A 61 -30.50 50.34 8.40
N SER A 62 -29.77 49.79 9.37
CA SER A 62 -29.33 50.49 10.61
C SER A 62 -27.83 50.41 10.88
N ALA A 63 -27.07 49.57 10.15
CA ALA A 63 -25.63 49.44 10.33
C ALA A 63 -24.90 50.60 9.63
N LYS A 64 -23.97 51.22 10.32
CA LYS A 64 -23.12 52.24 9.74
C LYS A 64 -21.90 51.65 9.10
N HIS A 65 -21.41 52.35 8.09
CA HIS A 65 -20.19 52.03 7.40
C HIS A 65 -19.15 53.08 7.67
N TYR A 66 -18.01 52.65 8.18
CA TYR A 66 -16.87 53.50 8.50
C TYR A 66 -15.68 53.13 7.63
N GLU A 67 -14.91 54.09 7.17
CA GLU A 67 -13.65 53.90 6.48
C GLU A 67 -12.56 54.66 7.23
N GLU A 68 -11.47 53.97 7.55
CA GLU A 68 -10.30 54.57 8.20
C GLU A 68 -9.05 54.23 7.39
N GLU A 69 -8.15 55.20 7.25
CA GLU A 69 -6.86 54.99 6.60
C GLU A 69 -5.77 54.91 7.66
N ALA A 70 -4.92 53.84 7.56
CA ALA A 70 -3.76 53.70 8.43
C ALA A 70 -2.79 54.85 8.22
N GLN A 71 -2.44 55.56 9.28
CA GLN A 71 -1.55 56.73 9.24
C GLN A 71 -0.08 56.29 9.21
N PRO A 72 0.81 57.07 8.55
CA PRO A 72 2.24 56.81 8.59
C PRO A 72 2.78 57.02 10.01
N ILE A 73 3.68 56.13 10.44
CA ILE A 73 4.38 56.23 11.72
C ILE A 73 5.58 57.17 11.53
N GLU A 74 5.56 58.31 12.24
CA GLU A 74 6.63 59.32 12.16
C GLU A 74 7.98 58.73 12.59
N GLY A 75 9.02 59.04 11.80
CA GLY A 75 10.40 58.65 12.10
C GLY A 75 10.82 57.28 11.64
N THR A 76 10.01 56.57 10.84
CA THR A 76 10.40 55.32 10.21
C THR A 76 10.95 55.56 8.81
N ASP A 77 12.06 54.86 8.47
CA ASP A 77 12.62 54.84 7.12
C ASP A 77 13.01 53.35 6.78
N PRO A 78 12.30 52.68 5.87
CA PRO A 78 11.17 53.17 5.06
C PRO A 78 9.92 53.46 5.87
N VAL A 79 9.03 54.30 5.35
CA VAL A 79 7.77 54.69 6.01
C VAL A 79 6.94 53.44 6.33
N GLU A 80 6.69 53.26 7.64
CA GLU A 80 5.75 52.24 8.13
C GLU A 80 4.38 52.87 8.38
N TYR A 81 3.34 52.08 8.38
CA TYR A 81 1.96 52.52 8.63
C TYR A 81 1.42 51.79 9.87
N GLU A 82 0.52 52.46 10.59
CA GLU A 82 -0.18 51.90 11.75
C GLU A 82 -0.65 50.46 11.47
N THR A 83 -0.53 49.57 12.44
CA THR A 83 -1.18 48.25 12.41
C THR A 83 -2.70 48.39 12.51
N ASN A 84 -3.46 47.35 12.17
CA ASN A 84 -4.92 47.38 12.32
C ASN A 84 -5.34 47.62 13.78
N GLU A 85 -4.61 47.03 14.73
CA GLU A 85 -4.82 47.23 16.18
C GLU A 85 -4.63 48.67 16.57
N GLN A 86 -3.59 49.35 16.07
CA GLN A 86 -3.34 50.78 16.36
C GLN A 86 -4.43 51.66 15.75
N VAL A 87 -4.92 51.31 14.53
CA VAL A 87 -6.07 52.05 13.96
C VAL A 87 -7.32 51.86 14.83
N LEU A 88 -7.60 50.65 15.29
CA LEU A 88 -8.75 50.35 16.14
C LEU A 88 -8.67 51.08 17.49
N GLU A 89 -7.48 51.19 18.07
CA GLU A 89 -7.24 51.88 19.35
C GLU A 89 -7.46 53.40 19.26
N ARG A 90 -7.20 54.01 18.11
CA ARG A 90 -7.36 55.46 17.92
C ARG A 90 -8.75 55.91 17.45
N LEU A 91 -9.68 54.94 17.20
CA LEU A 91 -11.04 55.29 16.78
C LEU A 91 -11.70 56.25 17.77
N THR A 92 -12.29 57.32 17.26
CA THR A 92 -12.98 58.34 18.05
C THR A 92 -14.49 58.12 18.14
N PHE A 93 -14.99 57.08 17.55
CA PHE A 93 -16.40 56.70 17.56
C PHE A 93 -16.63 55.30 18.14
N GLU A 94 -17.77 55.11 18.76
CA GLU A 94 -18.20 53.80 19.23
C GLU A 94 -19.02 53.12 18.16
N GLY A 95 -18.64 51.84 17.80
CA GLY A 95 -19.42 51.01 16.91
C GLY A 95 -20.67 50.48 17.62
N LYS A 96 -21.72 50.18 16.85
CA LYS A 96 -22.89 49.42 17.27
C LYS A 96 -22.89 48.07 16.64
N ALA A 97 -23.62 47.10 17.22
CA ALA A 97 -23.76 45.79 16.61
C ALA A 97 -24.12 45.89 15.11
N ASP A 98 -23.44 45.11 14.30
CA ASP A 98 -23.54 45.02 12.83
C ASP A 98 -22.94 46.23 12.06
N ASP A 99 -22.38 47.25 12.73
CA ASP A 99 -21.60 48.28 12.05
C ASP A 99 -20.36 47.64 11.36
N ILE A 100 -19.99 48.18 10.21
CA ILE A 100 -18.84 47.72 9.43
C ILE A 100 -17.78 48.80 9.40
N LEU A 101 -16.52 48.43 9.67
CA LEU A 101 -15.34 49.29 9.51
C LEU A 101 -14.41 48.68 8.47
N ILE A 102 -14.00 49.50 7.51
CA ILE A 102 -12.95 49.12 6.54
C ILE A 102 -11.70 49.92 6.88
N ILE A 103 -10.62 49.24 7.20
CA ILE A 103 -9.29 49.84 7.35
C ILE A 103 -8.55 49.72 6.02
N LYS A 104 -8.18 50.88 5.46
CA LYS A 104 -7.40 51.02 4.25
C LYS A 104 -5.95 51.30 4.61
N ARG A 105 -5.03 50.45 4.11
CA ARG A 105 -3.59 50.62 4.36
C ARG A 105 -2.84 50.78 3.05
N PRO A 106 -2.02 51.84 2.91
CA PRO A 106 -1.13 51.92 1.77
C PRO A 106 -0.11 50.79 1.70
N ILE A 107 0.12 50.27 0.52
CA ILE A 107 1.17 49.31 0.19
C ILE A 107 2.04 49.86 -0.92
N ALA A 108 3.23 49.31 -1.11
CA ALA A 108 4.16 49.78 -2.15
C ALA A 108 3.52 49.81 -3.52
N GLY A 109 3.71 50.89 -4.29
CA GLY A 109 3.26 51.04 -5.67
C GLY A 109 1.85 51.58 -5.87
N GLU A 110 1.43 52.53 -5.05
CA GLU A 110 0.12 53.25 -5.12
C GLU A 110 -1.12 52.31 -4.94
N ALA A 111 -0.90 51.13 -4.41
CA ALA A 111 -1.97 50.19 -4.07
C ALA A 111 -2.38 50.32 -2.61
N PHE A 112 -3.54 49.75 -2.27
CA PHE A 112 -4.05 49.69 -0.90
C PHE A 112 -4.47 48.30 -0.56
N SER A 113 -4.20 47.83 0.66
CA SER A 113 -4.86 46.68 1.27
C SER A 113 -6.07 47.13 2.09
N TYR A 114 -7.12 46.35 2.13
CA TYR A 114 -8.35 46.59 2.84
C TYR A 114 -8.61 45.48 3.83
N THR A 115 -8.88 45.81 5.08
CA THR A 115 -9.33 44.86 6.08
C THR A 115 -10.69 45.29 6.61
N ALA A 116 -11.67 44.42 6.57
CA ALA A 116 -13.01 44.67 7.05
C ALA A 116 -13.19 44.12 8.48
N TYR A 117 -13.90 44.88 9.28
CA TYR A 117 -14.30 44.54 10.66
C TYR A 117 -15.81 44.68 10.79
N VAL A 118 -16.43 43.84 11.59
CA VAL A 118 -17.82 43.97 12.03
C VAL A 118 -17.81 44.23 13.53
N HIS A 119 -18.66 45.14 13.99
CA HIS A 119 -18.84 45.38 15.41
C HIS A 119 -19.85 44.36 15.99
N ASN A 120 -19.42 43.54 16.93
CA ASN A 120 -20.26 42.49 17.54
C ASN A 120 -21.15 42.97 18.72
N GLY A 121 -21.28 44.29 18.88
CA GLY A 121 -21.97 44.91 20.01
C GLY A 121 -21.03 45.30 21.16
N THR A 122 -19.80 44.79 21.19
CA THR A 122 -18.80 45.08 22.22
C THR A 122 -17.47 45.54 21.61
N ASN A 123 -17.00 44.84 20.58
CA ASN A 123 -15.70 45.10 19.96
C ASN A 123 -15.80 44.96 18.44
N TRP A 124 -14.83 45.55 17.72
CA TRP A 124 -14.59 45.29 16.31
C TRP A 124 -13.91 43.96 16.13
N ALA A 125 -14.60 43.03 15.48
CA ALA A 125 -14.08 41.71 15.12
C ALA A 125 -13.67 41.73 13.66
N ALA A 126 -12.46 41.29 13.37
CA ALA A 126 -12.01 41.17 11.97
C ALA A 126 -12.94 40.26 11.21
N MET A 127 -13.38 40.71 10.04
CA MET A 127 -14.04 39.88 9.07
C MET A 127 -12.95 39.13 8.29
N ASP A 128 -12.25 38.23 8.98
CA ASP A 128 -11.23 37.36 8.38
C ASP A 128 -11.87 36.35 7.47
N GLY A 129 -12.53 36.87 6.44
CA GLY A 129 -12.95 36.02 5.34
C GLY A 129 -11.72 35.72 4.49
N ASN A 130 -11.04 34.63 4.76
CA ASN A 130 -10.28 33.98 3.72
C ASN A 130 -11.31 33.43 2.69
N TYR A 131 -11.81 34.35 1.86
CA TYR A 131 -12.78 34.03 0.80
C TYR A 131 -12.08 33.34 -0.35
N ASN A 132 -11.50 32.16 -0.08
CA ASN A 132 -11.16 31.25 -1.13
C ASN A 132 -12.40 30.42 -1.48
N ALA A 133 -12.41 29.83 -2.65
CA ALA A 133 -13.54 29.01 -3.13
C ALA A 133 -13.85 27.80 -2.21
N ASP A 134 -12.92 27.45 -1.30
CA ASP A 134 -13.11 26.36 -0.32
C ASP A 134 -13.92 26.79 0.89
N ASN A 135 -14.00 28.10 1.18
CA ASN A 135 -14.69 28.68 2.34
C ASN A 135 -16.06 29.27 1.98
N ILE A 136 -16.44 29.33 0.72
CA ILE A 136 -17.76 29.79 0.28
C ILE A 136 -18.67 28.56 0.12
N TYR A 137 -19.70 28.47 0.97
CA TYR A 137 -20.66 27.35 0.96
C TYR A 137 -22.01 27.78 0.42
N PHE A 138 -22.71 26.86 -0.21
CA PHE A 138 -24.07 27.04 -0.70
C PHE A 138 -25.09 26.62 0.37
N ASP A 139 -26.06 27.47 0.64
CA ASP A 139 -27.16 27.17 1.55
C ASP A 139 -28.26 26.31 0.91
N ASN A 140 -28.32 26.31 -0.42
CA ASN A 140 -29.34 25.61 -1.19
C ASN A 140 -28.71 24.91 -2.39
N ASP A 141 -29.40 23.92 -2.94
CA ASP A 141 -29.09 23.36 -4.22
C ASP A 141 -29.34 24.39 -5.34
N LEU A 142 -28.56 24.29 -6.42
CA LEU A 142 -28.71 25.17 -7.58
C LEU A 142 -29.61 24.52 -8.62
N LEU A 143 -30.37 25.33 -9.32
CA LEU A 143 -31.23 24.89 -10.41
C LEU A 143 -30.62 25.30 -11.74
N ALA A 144 -30.22 24.32 -12.55
CA ALA A 144 -29.78 24.56 -13.92
C ALA A 144 -30.97 24.45 -14.89
N THR A 145 -31.24 25.50 -15.62
CA THR A 145 -32.30 25.58 -16.66
C THR A 145 -31.77 25.49 -18.09
N ALA A 146 -30.43 25.47 -18.22
CA ALA A 146 -29.71 25.26 -19.47
C ALA A 146 -28.48 24.35 -19.21
N PRO A 147 -28.03 23.57 -20.20
CA PRO A 147 -26.82 22.76 -20.05
C PRO A 147 -25.61 23.61 -19.67
N ILE A 148 -24.87 23.15 -18.67
CA ILE A 148 -23.64 23.82 -18.21
C ILE A 148 -22.58 22.79 -17.87
N GLY A 149 -21.42 22.87 -18.52
CA GLY A 149 -20.33 21.91 -18.34
C GLY A 149 -20.77 20.50 -18.68
N VAL A 150 -20.67 19.58 -17.69
CA VAL A 150 -21.11 18.19 -17.84
C VAL A 150 -22.57 17.96 -17.42
N ILE A 151 -23.24 18.99 -16.95
CA ILE A 151 -24.65 18.92 -16.54
C ILE A 151 -25.53 18.94 -17.79
N THR A 152 -26.27 17.86 -17.99
CA THR A 152 -27.28 17.76 -19.07
C THR A 152 -28.68 18.07 -18.51
N ILE A 153 -29.51 18.71 -19.32
CA ILE A 153 -30.90 19.01 -18.96
C ILE A 153 -31.83 18.21 -19.86
N PRO A 154 -32.88 17.59 -19.30
CA PRO A 154 -33.95 16.98 -20.11
C PRO A 154 -34.53 17.99 -21.09
N GLU A 155 -35.05 17.52 -22.22
CA GLU A 155 -35.63 18.40 -23.29
C GLU A 155 -36.71 19.38 -22.77
N THR A 156 -37.36 19.04 -21.68
CA THR A 156 -38.28 19.92 -20.97
C THR A 156 -37.98 19.86 -19.47
N GLY A 157 -37.47 20.95 -18.92
CA GLY A 157 -37.29 21.02 -17.47
C GLY A 157 -36.01 21.70 -17.01
N SER A 158 -35.58 21.31 -15.85
CA SER A 158 -34.40 21.77 -15.14
C SER A 158 -33.71 20.61 -14.45
N THR A 159 -32.44 20.77 -14.17
CA THR A 159 -31.68 19.80 -13.38
C THR A 159 -31.20 20.46 -12.11
N THR A 160 -31.38 19.80 -10.96
CA THR A 160 -30.84 20.26 -9.68
C THR A 160 -29.37 19.89 -9.57
N ILE A 161 -28.53 20.87 -9.32
CA ILE A 161 -27.13 20.67 -8.97
C ILE A 161 -27.04 20.61 -7.47
N ALA A 162 -26.63 19.47 -6.93
CA ALA A 162 -26.47 19.28 -5.49
C ALA A 162 -25.35 20.16 -4.96
N ALA A 163 -25.71 21.35 -4.46
CA ALA A 163 -24.78 22.36 -3.97
C ALA A 163 -24.90 22.62 -2.47
N LYS A 164 -26.05 22.35 -1.88
CA LYS A 164 -26.31 22.62 -0.44
C LYS A 164 -25.23 21.99 0.45
N GLY A 165 -24.63 22.83 1.29
CA GLY A 165 -23.57 22.43 2.21
C GLY A 165 -22.21 22.16 1.55
N LYS A 166 -22.06 22.38 0.23
CA LYS A 166 -20.80 22.25 -0.49
C LYS A 166 -20.15 23.59 -0.70
N ASN A 167 -18.83 23.61 -0.77
CA ASN A 167 -18.09 24.82 -1.11
C ASN A 167 -18.08 25.08 -2.63
N LEU A 168 -17.74 26.31 -3.00
CA LEU A 168 -17.75 26.77 -4.41
C LEU A 168 -16.83 25.92 -5.30
N ASN A 169 -15.64 25.52 -4.82
CA ASN A 169 -14.72 24.68 -5.59
C ASN A 169 -15.35 23.35 -5.96
N ASN A 170 -15.98 22.68 -4.99
CA ASN A 170 -16.62 21.39 -5.21
C ASN A 170 -17.81 21.48 -6.17
N VAL A 171 -18.60 22.56 -6.09
CA VAL A 171 -19.73 22.77 -6.98
C VAL A 171 -19.23 23.08 -8.41
N LEU A 172 -18.25 23.96 -8.57
CA LEU A 172 -17.65 24.25 -9.88
C LEU A 172 -17.00 23.01 -10.49
N ALA A 173 -16.26 22.23 -9.70
CA ALA A 173 -15.67 20.98 -10.15
C ALA A 173 -16.75 20.00 -10.64
N SER A 174 -17.90 19.91 -9.95
CA SER A 174 -19.02 19.04 -10.33
C SER A 174 -19.70 19.46 -11.64
N ILE A 175 -19.64 20.75 -11.97
CA ILE A 175 -20.18 21.31 -13.22
C ILE A 175 -19.21 21.13 -14.39
N LEU A 176 -17.92 21.27 -14.15
CA LEU A 176 -16.87 21.34 -15.18
C LEU A 176 -16.20 20.00 -15.48
N ALA A 177 -16.31 19.03 -14.60
CA ALA A 177 -15.66 17.73 -14.75
C ALA A 177 -16.68 16.59 -14.75
N GLU A 178 -16.34 15.52 -15.49
CA GLU A 178 -17.16 14.31 -15.53
C GLU A 178 -17.21 13.63 -14.15
N ARG A 179 -18.42 13.24 -13.74
CA ARG A 179 -18.64 12.45 -12.53
C ARG A 179 -18.11 11.04 -12.73
N LYS A 180 -17.15 10.64 -11.92
CA LYS A 180 -16.53 9.32 -11.99
C LYS A 180 -16.85 8.52 -10.74
N GLN A 181 -17.35 7.33 -10.95
CA GLN A 181 -17.59 6.39 -9.86
C GLN A 181 -16.26 5.83 -9.32
N PRO A 182 -16.15 5.54 -8.03
CA PRO A 182 -14.96 4.95 -7.47
C PRO A 182 -14.77 3.51 -7.96
N LYS A 183 -13.53 3.12 -8.15
CA LYS A 183 -13.18 1.71 -8.26
C LYS A 183 -13.09 1.14 -6.84
N VAL A 184 -13.80 0.06 -6.61
CA VAL A 184 -13.76 -0.70 -5.35
C VAL A 184 -12.71 -1.79 -5.48
N THR A 185 -11.77 -1.82 -4.55
CA THR A 185 -10.82 -2.93 -4.37
C THR A 185 -11.23 -3.69 -3.12
N ASN A 186 -11.57 -4.96 -3.28
CA ASN A 186 -12.04 -5.80 -2.18
C ASN A 186 -10.93 -6.11 -1.17
N PRO A 187 -11.27 -6.39 0.09
CA PRO A 187 -10.34 -6.83 1.11
C PRO A 187 -9.60 -8.11 0.71
N LYS A 188 -8.37 -8.28 1.21
CA LYS A 188 -7.54 -9.47 0.99
C LYS A 188 -6.98 -9.95 2.31
N ILE A 189 -6.79 -11.27 2.40
CA ILE A 189 -6.07 -11.89 3.51
C ILE A 189 -4.64 -12.18 3.06
N ASN A 190 -3.68 -11.81 3.88
CA ASN A 190 -2.31 -12.26 3.79
C ASN A 190 -2.00 -13.12 5.00
N VAL A 191 -1.41 -14.29 4.77
CA VAL A 191 -0.97 -15.19 5.83
C VAL A 191 0.44 -15.68 5.52
N SER A 192 1.26 -15.78 6.54
CA SER A 192 2.64 -16.26 6.42
C SER A 192 3.05 -17.04 7.65
N PHE A 193 3.99 -17.96 7.49
CA PHE A 193 4.74 -18.48 8.64
C PHE A 193 5.73 -17.43 9.11
N THR A 194 5.77 -17.18 10.42
CA THR A 194 6.75 -16.26 11.01
C THR A 194 8.13 -16.90 11.17
N ASN A 195 8.19 -18.22 11.22
CA ASN A 195 9.42 -19.02 11.23
C ASN A 195 9.84 -19.50 9.82
N ALA A 196 9.57 -18.74 8.82
CA ALA A 196 9.94 -18.86 7.41
C ALA A 196 9.66 -20.25 6.75
N SER A 197 9.24 -20.22 5.51
CA SER A 197 9.09 -21.40 4.66
C SER A 197 10.46 -22.02 4.39
N LYS A 198 10.65 -23.31 4.72
CA LYS A 198 11.91 -24.02 4.49
C LYS A 198 11.68 -25.48 4.15
N SER A 199 12.70 -26.07 3.54
CA SER A 199 12.84 -27.51 3.44
C SER A 199 13.65 -28.00 4.65
N ILE A 200 13.17 -29.03 5.32
CA ILE A 200 13.80 -29.64 6.50
C ILE A 200 14.03 -31.13 6.28
N GLU A 201 14.93 -31.75 7.05
CA GLU A 201 15.13 -33.18 6.93
C GLU A 201 13.90 -33.95 7.42
N ALA A 202 13.53 -35.04 6.74
CA ALA A 202 12.44 -35.90 7.17
C ALA A 202 12.70 -36.44 8.59
N GLY A 203 11.72 -36.25 9.49
CA GLY A 203 11.82 -36.57 10.90
C GLY A 203 12.11 -35.38 11.81
N GLU A 204 12.49 -34.23 11.27
CA GLU A 204 12.57 -33.03 12.08
C GLU A 204 11.18 -32.63 12.61
N LYS A 205 11.20 -32.05 13.81
CA LYS A 205 10.02 -31.51 14.47
C LYS A 205 10.00 -30.00 14.38
N ILE A 206 8.83 -29.44 14.18
CA ILE A 206 8.62 -28.01 14.10
C ILE A 206 7.40 -27.58 14.91
N ILE A 207 7.42 -26.36 15.40
CA ILE A 207 6.25 -25.65 15.92
C ILE A 207 5.92 -24.57 14.89
N PRO A 208 4.89 -24.76 14.04
CA PRO A 208 4.55 -23.75 13.05
C PRO A 208 3.98 -22.51 13.72
N THR A 209 4.55 -21.36 13.43
CA THR A 209 4.08 -20.06 13.89
C THR A 209 3.64 -19.19 12.70
N TYR A 210 2.60 -18.43 12.87
CA TYR A 210 2.01 -17.68 11.76
C TYR A 210 1.61 -16.25 12.15
N LYS A 211 1.43 -15.45 11.13
CA LYS A 211 0.77 -14.14 11.18
C LYS A 211 -0.19 -14.02 10.01
N ALA A 212 -1.43 -13.62 10.30
CA ALA A 212 -2.43 -13.26 9.32
C ALA A 212 -2.73 -11.77 9.41
N THR A 213 -3.03 -11.14 8.30
CA THR A 213 -3.44 -9.72 8.25
C THR A 213 -4.54 -9.56 7.21
N LEU A 214 -5.48 -8.66 7.48
CA LEU A 214 -6.46 -8.21 6.53
C LEU A 214 -5.98 -6.90 5.89
N ASP A 215 -5.85 -6.89 4.56
CA ASP A 215 -5.83 -5.67 3.78
C ASP A 215 -7.29 -5.21 3.64
N PRO A 216 -7.66 -4.04 4.14
CA PRO A 216 -9.07 -3.61 4.19
C PRO A 216 -9.64 -3.24 2.81
N GLY A 217 -8.85 -3.37 1.76
CA GLY A 217 -9.24 -2.88 0.44
C GLY A 217 -9.21 -1.35 0.35
N SER A 218 -9.73 -0.81 -0.74
CA SER A 218 -9.72 0.63 -0.96
C SER A 218 -10.82 1.09 -1.92
N TYR A 219 -11.16 2.36 -1.81
CA TYR A 219 -11.92 3.12 -2.80
C TYR A 219 -11.00 4.11 -3.50
N THR A 220 -11.22 4.35 -4.79
CA THR A 220 -10.37 5.31 -5.53
C THR A 220 -10.58 6.74 -5.02
N TYR A 221 -11.78 7.06 -4.51
CA TYR A 221 -12.14 8.36 -3.97
C TYR A 221 -12.68 8.21 -2.55
N GLY A 222 -12.55 9.28 -1.77
CA GLY A 222 -13.09 9.35 -0.42
C GLY A 222 -12.17 8.80 0.66
N PRO A 223 -12.70 8.61 1.85
CA PRO A 223 -11.94 8.14 3.01
C PRO A 223 -11.57 6.65 2.90
N ALA A 224 -10.73 6.18 3.83
CA ALA A 224 -10.45 4.76 3.99
C ALA A 224 -11.74 3.95 4.19
N THR A 225 -11.72 2.68 3.74
CA THR A 225 -12.93 1.81 3.74
C THR A 225 -13.52 1.56 5.13
N GLY A 226 -12.73 1.69 6.20
CA GLY A 226 -13.15 1.37 7.56
C GLY A 226 -13.38 -0.12 7.81
N VAL A 227 -12.99 -0.98 6.86
CA VAL A 227 -13.10 -2.43 7.00
C VAL A 227 -12.11 -2.93 8.05
N ALA A 228 -12.62 -3.68 9.00
CA ALA A 228 -11.86 -4.31 10.07
C ALA A 228 -12.32 -5.74 10.30
N THR A 229 -11.42 -6.59 10.74
CA THR A 229 -11.71 -7.98 11.06
C THR A 229 -12.63 -8.08 12.27
N THR A 230 -13.65 -8.92 12.17
CA THR A 230 -14.54 -9.29 13.30
C THR A 230 -14.20 -10.65 13.88
N SER A 231 -13.69 -11.58 13.08
CA SER A 231 -13.16 -12.86 13.56
C SER A 231 -12.13 -13.46 12.61
N TRP A 232 -11.26 -14.30 13.13
CA TRP A 232 -10.31 -15.11 12.38
C TRP A 232 -10.63 -16.59 12.51
N THR A 233 -10.33 -17.35 11.46
CA THR A 233 -10.26 -18.81 11.49
C THR A 233 -9.03 -19.24 10.71
N ILE A 234 -8.05 -19.80 11.40
CA ILE A 234 -6.79 -20.27 10.81
C ILE A 234 -6.74 -21.78 10.98
N LYS A 235 -6.59 -22.51 9.88
CA LYS A 235 -6.54 -23.99 9.88
C LYS A 235 -5.27 -24.48 9.23
N ASP A 236 -4.73 -25.58 9.77
CA ASP A 236 -3.67 -26.33 9.12
C ASP A 236 -4.23 -27.36 8.11
N ASN A 237 -3.35 -28.03 7.37
CA ASN A 237 -3.70 -29.01 6.35
C ASN A 237 -3.67 -30.48 6.86
N LEU A 238 -3.71 -30.68 8.17
CA LEU A 238 -3.74 -32.03 8.74
C LEU A 238 -5.09 -32.70 8.50
N THR A 239 -5.12 -34.05 8.54
CA THR A 239 -6.37 -34.84 8.41
C THR A 239 -7.40 -34.48 9.47
N ALA A 240 -6.94 -34.16 10.69
CA ALA A 240 -7.73 -33.52 11.75
C ALA A 240 -7.17 -32.12 11.96
N PRO A 241 -7.67 -31.10 11.24
CA PRO A 241 -7.08 -29.77 11.27
C PRO A 241 -7.18 -29.10 12.63
N ASN A 242 -6.06 -28.56 13.11
CA ASN A 242 -6.07 -27.63 14.19
C ASN A 242 -6.70 -26.31 13.71
N THR A 243 -7.51 -25.69 14.57
CA THR A 243 -8.18 -24.41 14.27
C THR A 243 -7.85 -23.39 15.34
N LEU A 244 -7.37 -22.22 14.91
CA LEU A 244 -7.02 -21.09 15.77
C LEU A 244 -7.87 -19.88 15.35
N THR A 245 -8.12 -18.97 16.28
CA THR A 245 -9.04 -17.83 16.09
C THR A 245 -8.38 -16.47 16.26
N THR A 246 -7.04 -16.44 16.34
CA THR A 246 -6.24 -15.23 16.48
C THR A 246 -5.50 -14.93 15.17
N ASP A 247 -5.12 -13.69 14.95
CA ASP A 247 -4.34 -13.26 13.79
C ASP A 247 -2.87 -13.68 13.84
N THR A 248 -2.39 -14.03 15.02
CA THR A 248 -1.05 -14.57 15.27
C THR A 248 -1.12 -15.75 16.23
N GLY A 249 -0.20 -16.68 16.10
CA GLY A 249 -0.16 -17.82 17.01
C GLY A 249 0.81 -18.90 16.61
N SER A 250 0.73 -20.01 17.35
CA SER A 250 1.51 -21.22 17.14
C SER A 250 0.57 -22.42 17.08
N PHE A 251 0.82 -23.32 16.13
CA PHE A 251 0.20 -24.64 16.11
C PHE A 251 0.95 -25.61 17.04
N PRO A 252 0.35 -26.75 17.38
CA PRO A 252 1.07 -27.81 18.08
C PRO A 252 2.33 -28.25 17.32
N GLU A 253 3.31 -28.81 18.06
CA GLU A 253 4.49 -29.42 17.46
C GLU A 253 4.09 -30.57 16.51
N ILE A 254 4.67 -30.57 15.32
CA ILE A 254 4.46 -31.63 14.33
C ILE A 254 5.79 -32.19 13.85
N GLN A 255 5.82 -33.49 13.54
CA GLN A 255 6.95 -34.11 12.86
C GLN A 255 6.68 -34.17 11.36
N ILE A 256 7.61 -33.63 10.57
CA ILE A 256 7.52 -33.66 9.11
C ILE A 256 8.20 -34.95 8.60
N GLY A 257 7.53 -35.69 7.76
CA GLY A 257 8.02 -36.97 7.26
C GLY A 257 7.60 -37.25 5.82
N ASP A 258 8.20 -38.28 5.22
CA ASP A 258 8.00 -38.70 3.84
C ASP A 258 7.33 -40.06 3.69
N GLN A 259 6.99 -40.71 4.80
CA GLN A 259 6.33 -42.00 4.78
C GLN A 259 4.81 -41.85 4.63
N ALA A 260 4.16 -42.92 4.15
CA ALA A 260 2.71 -42.94 4.02
C ALA A 260 2.03 -42.58 5.38
N GLY A 261 1.11 -41.64 5.33
CA GLY A 261 0.42 -41.12 6.53
C GLY A 261 1.18 -40.07 7.34
N SER A 262 2.44 -39.80 7.01
CA SER A 262 3.20 -38.70 7.62
C SER A 262 2.92 -37.35 6.98
N VAL A 263 3.15 -36.27 7.70
CA VAL A 263 3.10 -34.90 7.17
C VAL A 263 4.37 -34.65 6.36
N SER A 264 4.25 -34.62 5.05
CA SER A 264 5.37 -34.32 4.13
C SER A 264 5.44 -32.84 3.76
N THR A 265 4.29 -32.16 3.80
CA THR A 265 4.15 -30.72 3.61
C THR A 265 3.20 -30.18 4.66
N TYR A 266 3.47 -29.01 5.18
CA TYR A 266 2.59 -28.33 6.11
C TYR A 266 2.19 -26.98 5.56
N SER A 267 0.91 -26.71 5.51
CA SER A 267 0.38 -25.44 5.06
C SER A 267 -0.76 -24.96 5.96
N ILE A 268 -0.99 -23.70 5.96
CA ILE A 268 -2.07 -23.06 6.71
C ILE A 268 -2.98 -22.26 5.79
N THR A 269 -4.24 -22.21 6.17
CA THR A 269 -5.29 -21.45 5.47
C THR A 269 -5.91 -20.49 6.47
N ALA A 270 -5.90 -19.21 6.14
CA ALA A 270 -6.57 -18.18 6.92
C ALA A 270 -7.87 -17.75 6.24
N THR A 271 -8.92 -17.63 7.03
CA THR A 271 -10.16 -16.97 6.67
C THR A 271 -10.50 -15.95 7.75
N CYS A 272 -11.19 -14.88 7.38
CA CYS A 272 -11.72 -13.94 8.36
C CYS A 272 -13.12 -13.47 7.96
N THR A 273 -13.87 -13.03 8.94
CA THR A 273 -15.06 -12.19 8.75
C THR A 273 -14.68 -10.75 9.02
N HIS A 274 -15.35 -9.83 8.36
CA HIS A 274 -15.11 -8.40 8.55
C HIS A 274 -16.45 -7.63 8.48
N ASN A 275 -16.46 -6.42 9.02
CA ASN A 275 -17.60 -5.51 8.91
C ASN A 275 -17.76 -4.97 7.49
N ALA A 276 -18.91 -4.39 7.19
CA ALA A 276 -19.12 -3.63 5.98
C ALA A 276 -18.17 -2.42 5.91
N GLY A 277 -17.75 -2.07 4.70
CA GLY A 277 -17.01 -0.84 4.46
C GLY A 277 -17.90 0.40 4.54
N ALA A 278 -17.28 1.56 4.66
CA ALA A 278 -17.97 2.84 4.53
C ALA A 278 -18.62 2.96 3.14
N THR A 279 -19.67 3.78 3.04
CA THR A 279 -20.29 4.09 1.76
C THR A 279 -19.26 4.76 0.84
N PRO A 280 -19.02 4.20 -0.37
CA PRO A 280 -18.09 4.81 -1.31
C PRO A 280 -18.64 6.13 -1.83
N VAL A 281 -17.74 7.03 -2.18
CA VAL A 281 -18.10 8.32 -2.80
C VAL A 281 -17.47 8.46 -4.17
N ASP A 282 -18.07 9.28 -5.00
CA ASP A 282 -17.53 9.62 -6.31
C ASP A 282 -16.38 10.64 -6.21
N ASN A 283 -15.86 11.08 -7.36
CA ASN A 283 -14.77 12.07 -7.43
C ASN A 283 -15.14 13.47 -6.90
N PHE A 284 -16.39 13.71 -6.54
CA PHE A 284 -16.88 14.94 -5.92
C PHE A 284 -17.23 14.78 -4.44
N GLY A 285 -17.10 13.58 -3.90
CA GLY A 285 -17.42 13.28 -2.51
C GLY A 285 -18.92 12.98 -2.26
N ASP A 286 -19.71 12.85 -3.31
CA ASP A 286 -21.12 12.44 -3.21
C ASP A 286 -21.23 10.91 -3.10
N PRO A 287 -22.26 10.37 -2.45
CA PRO A 287 -22.49 8.94 -2.40
C PRO A 287 -22.47 8.31 -3.80
N ALA A 288 -21.63 7.31 -3.99
CA ALA A 288 -21.50 6.63 -5.27
C ALA A 288 -22.69 5.72 -5.56
N THR A 289 -22.91 5.44 -6.84
CA THR A 289 -23.92 4.45 -7.26
C THR A 289 -23.36 3.02 -7.24
N VAL A 290 -22.04 2.85 -7.16
CA VAL A 290 -21.40 1.54 -7.02
C VAL A 290 -21.57 1.03 -5.60
N GLU A 291 -21.78 -0.27 -5.48
CA GLU A 291 -21.90 -0.93 -4.19
C GLU A 291 -20.55 -0.92 -3.46
N GLY A 292 -20.58 -0.59 -2.17
CA GLY A 292 -19.40 -0.64 -1.30
C GLY A 292 -19.05 -2.06 -0.87
N ILE A 293 -17.99 -2.18 -0.09
CA ILE A 293 -17.56 -3.46 0.49
C ILE A 293 -18.63 -3.93 1.48
N GLN A 294 -19.18 -5.12 1.24
CA GLN A 294 -20.24 -5.68 2.06
C GLN A 294 -19.68 -6.43 3.28
N GLU A 295 -20.44 -6.49 4.36
CA GLU A 295 -20.15 -7.33 5.51
C GLU A 295 -20.05 -8.80 5.07
N ASN A 296 -19.06 -9.52 5.56
CA ASN A 296 -18.80 -10.93 5.22
C ASN A 296 -18.65 -11.25 3.72
N ALA A 297 -18.60 -10.27 2.87
CA ALA A 297 -18.14 -10.45 1.50
C ALA A 297 -16.65 -10.78 1.52
N ALA A 298 -16.27 -11.74 2.34
CA ALA A 298 -14.90 -12.14 2.49
C ALA A 298 -14.41 -12.63 1.14
N PRO A 299 -13.37 -12.07 0.59
CA PRO A 299 -12.54 -12.83 -0.28
C PRO A 299 -11.97 -13.93 0.60
N ALA A 300 -12.42 -15.13 0.44
CA ALA A 300 -11.70 -16.30 0.92
C ALA A 300 -10.37 -16.40 0.16
N ALA A 301 -9.54 -15.40 0.28
CA ALA A 301 -8.19 -15.42 -0.25
C ALA A 301 -7.37 -16.23 0.73
N THR A 302 -7.28 -17.51 0.43
CA THR A 302 -6.41 -18.43 1.15
C THR A 302 -5.01 -18.30 0.58
N VAL A 303 -4.10 -17.75 1.36
CA VAL A 303 -2.67 -17.80 1.07
C VAL A 303 -2.06 -18.89 1.94
N SER A 304 -1.39 -19.87 1.29
CA SER A 304 -0.72 -20.96 1.99
C SER A 304 0.78 -20.80 1.91
N THR A 305 1.46 -20.98 3.01
CA THR A 305 2.91 -21.13 3.06
C THR A 305 3.23 -22.57 3.44
N LYS A 306 4.26 -23.15 2.81
CA LYS A 306 4.57 -24.57 2.96
C LYS A 306 5.90 -24.81 3.66
N ILE A 307 5.91 -25.81 4.54
CA ILE A 307 7.13 -26.44 5.04
C ILE A 307 7.15 -27.85 4.45
N THR A 308 8.25 -28.19 3.79
CA THR A 308 8.42 -29.49 3.10
C THR A 308 9.59 -30.25 3.68
N CYS A 309 9.59 -31.59 3.55
CA CYS A 309 10.69 -32.42 4.00
C CYS A 309 11.51 -32.96 2.82
N TYR A 310 12.74 -33.33 3.13
CA TYR A 310 13.65 -34.00 2.24
C TYR A 310 14.46 -35.05 2.99
N ARG A 311 15.16 -35.93 2.23
CA ARG A 311 16.22 -36.79 2.75
C ARG A 311 17.57 -36.26 2.33
N ASN A 312 18.54 -36.27 3.25
CA ASN A 312 19.91 -35.88 2.94
C ASN A 312 20.56 -36.85 1.94
N TYR A 313 21.41 -36.35 1.05
CA TYR A 313 22.50 -37.16 0.53
C TYR A 313 23.71 -36.96 1.44
N TYR A 314 24.59 -37.97 1.45
CA TYR A 314 25.78 -37.98 2.33
C TYR A 314 27.02 -38.27 1.49
N TYR A 315 28.14 -37.72 1.90
CA TYR A 315 29.42 -37.98 1.28
C TYR A 315 30.56 -37.76 2.25
N GLY A 316 31.70 -38.41 1.99
CA GLY A 316 32.91 -38.22 2.82
C GLY A 316 33.87 -39.37 2.76
N VAL A 317 34.81 -39.34 3.67
CA VAL A 317 35.88 -40.33 3.81
C VAL A 317 35.73 -41.07 5.13
N LEU A 318 35.66 -42.37 5.08
CA LEU A 318 35.56 -43.24 6.27
C LEU A 318 36.82 -44.10 6.43
N ALA A 319 37.17 -44.42 7.66
CA ALA A 319 38.14 -45.48 7.93
C ALA A 319 37.60 -46.83 7.49
N THR A 320 38.47 -47.73 7.12
CA THR A 320 38.08 -49.09 6.74
C THR A 320 38.13 -50.06 7.93
N ASP A 321 38.35 -49.55 9.13
CA ASP A 321 38.39 -50.37 10.35
C ASP A 321 37.00 -50.92 10.70
N ALA A 322 36.98 -51.86 11.65
CA ALA A 322 35.75 -52.57 12.05
C ALA A 322 34.71 -51.64 12.71
N THR A 323 35.07 -50.45 13.13
CA THR A 323 34.15 -49.52 13.81
C THR A 323 33.28 -48.75 12.82
N GLU A 324 33.72 -48.68 11.55
CA GLU A 324 32.99 -48.01 10.47
C GLU A 324 32.41 -49.03 9.45
N GLU A 325 32.52 -50.30 9.69
CA GLU A 325 31.86 -51.40 8.91
C GLU A 325 30.95 -52.24 9.83
N PRO A 326 29.76 -52.59 9.33
CA PRO A 326 29.14 -52.28 8.05
C PRO A 326 28.67 -50.79 7.98
N LEU A 327 28.36 -50.33 6.78
CA LEU A 327 27.75 -49.00 6.55
C LEU A 327 26.33 -48.96 7.08
N THR A 328 26.19 -48.65 8.35
CA THR A 328 24.91 -48.54 9.04
C THR A 328 24.34 -47.12 8.86
N SER A 329 23.05 -46.93 9.21
CA SER A 329 22.40 -45.63 9.28
C SER A 329 23.22 -44.66 10.18
N GLU A 330 23.65 -45.12 11.33
CA GLU A 330 24.43 -44.32 12.27
C GLU A 330 25.77 -43.86 11.67
N VAL A 331 26.52 -44.75 11.04
CA VAL A 331 27.81 -44.42 10.42
C VAL A 331 27.60 -43.39 9.31
N ILE A 332 26.61 -43.59 8.41
CA ILE A 332 26.30 -42.69 7.32
C ILE A 332 25.91 -41.29 7.85
N ARG A 333 25.06 -41.25 8.87
CA ARG A 333 24.54 -39.98 9.38
C ARG A 333 25.54 -39.23 10.28
N THR A 334 26.39 -39.93 11.01
CA THR A 334 27.26 -39.29 12.01
C THR A 334 28.68 -39.08 11.53
N LYS A 335 29.17 -39.87 10.57
CA LYS A 335 30.55 -39.85 10.11
C LYS A 335 30.71 -39.20 8.73
N LEU A 336 29.65 -39.15 7.92
CA LEU A 336 29.66 -38.51 6.63
C LEU A 336 29.08 -37.09 6.68
N THR A 337 29.45 -36.28 5.74
CA THR A 337 28.89 -34.94 5.59
C THR A 337 27.49 -35.02 4.98
N ALA A 338 26.51 -34.42 5.65
CA ALA A 338 25.17 -34.26 5.12
C ALA A 338 25.17 -33.15 4.07
N GLY A 339 24.82 -33.48 2.83
CA GLY A 339 24.83 -32.55 1.70
C GLY A 339 23.51 -31.79 1.50
N GLY A 340 22.51 -32.05 2.34
CA GLY A 340 21.17 -31.46 2.24
C GLY A 340 20.27 -32.19 1.24
N ALA A 341 19.25 -31.49 0.74
CA ALA A 341 18.26 -32.06 -0.16
C ALA A 341 18.87 -32.46 -1.53
N TYR A 342 18.62 -33.70 -1.96
CA TYR A 342 18.94 -34.14 -3.31
C TYR A 342 17.76 -33.81 -4.26
N ASN A 343 17.61 -32.54 -4.57
CA ASN A 343 16.51 -32.01 -5.39
C ASN A 343 16.97 -31.38 -6.73
N SER A 344 18.29 -31.30 -6.93
CA SER A 344 18.93 -30.77 -8.16
C SER A 344 20.28 -31.46 -8.34
N LYS A 345 20.92 -31.27 -9.50
CA LYS A 345 22.31 -31.68 -9.72
C LYS A 345 23.19 -31.13 -8.60
N LYS A 346 24.04 -31.99 -8.03
CA LYS A 346 24.99 -31.63 -6.97
C LYS A 346 26.40 -31.94 -7.43
N THR A 347 27.31 -31.04 -7.11
CA THR A 347 28.74 -31.20 -7.32
C THR A 347 29.47 -30.89 -6.02
N PHE A 348 30.39 -31.75 -5.62
CA PHE A 348 31.18 -31.59 -4.41
C PHE A 348 32.49 -32.35 -4.54
N SER A 349 33.44 -32.08 -3.66
CA SER A 349 34.74 -32.77 -3.64
C SER A 349 34.88 -33.52 -2.33
N MET A 350 35.44 -34.73 -2.41
CA MET A 350 35.94 -35.50 -1.27
C MET A 350 37.46 -35.54 -1.35
N ARG A 351 38.11 -35.43 -0.20
CA ARG A 351 39.58 -35.45 -0.13
C ARG A 351 40.03 -36.46 0.93
N ALA A 352 40.87 -37.38 0.54
CA ALA A 352 41.60 -38.22 1.44
C ALA A 352 43.10 -37.88 1.40
N ASP A 353 43.71 -37.61 2.52
CA ASP A 353 45.15 -37.30 2.61
C ASP A 353 45.96 -38.59 2.70
N ALA A 354 47.25 -38.52 2.25
CA ALA A 354 48.16 -39.66 2.21
C ALA A 354 48.35 -40.33 3.60
N VAL A 355 48.11 -39.60 4.68
CA VAL A 355 48.15 -40.14 6.03
C VAL A 355 46.92 -41.03 6.39
N ASP A 356 45.87 -40.95 5.58
CA ASP A 356 44.59 -41.62 5.77
C ASP A 356 44.64 -43.06 5.16
N LYS A 357 45.70 -43.77 5.36
CA LYS A 357 45.80 -45.18 4.86
C LYS A 357 44.61 -45.98 5.30
N ALA A 358 44.18 -46.93 4.44
CA ALA A 358 42.98 -47.76 4.68
C ALA A 358 41.69 -46.93 4.83
N LYS A 359 41.52 -45.85 4.05
CA LYS A 359 40.28 -45.06 3.99
C LYS A 359 39.45 -45.50 2.77
N ARG A 360 38.16 -45.21 2.84
CA ARG A 360 37.23 -45.33 1.74
C ARG A 360 36.44 -44.04 1.55
N MET A 361 36.15 -43.71 0.31
CA MET A 361 35.29 -42.63 -0.02
C MET A 361 33.86 -43.12 -0.27
N VAL A 362 32.90 -42.47 0.32
CA VAL A 362 31.51 -42.90 0.29
C VAL A 362 30.60 -41.77 -0.21
N VAL A 363 29.68 -42.16 -1.10
CA VAL A 363 28.58 -41.31 -1.55
C VAL A 363 27.28 -42.08 -1.35
N ALA A 364 26.34 -41.52 -0.61
CA ALA A 364 25.06 -42.16 -0.32
C ALA A 364 23.90 -41.20 -0.61
N TYR A 365 22.85 -41.69 -1.26
CA TYR A 365 21.66 -40.91 -1.53
C TYR A 365 20.40 -41.81 -1.54
N PRO A 366 19.19 -41.22 -1.34
CA PRO A 366 17.95 -42.01 -1.34
C PRO A 366 17.76 -42.84 -2.64
N ALA A 367 17.50 -44.12 -2.54
CA ALA A 367 17.38 -45.01 -3.69
C ALA A 367 16.14 -44.71 -4.56
N ASN A 368 15.06 -44.26 -3.94
CA ASN A 368 13.78 -43.95 -4.60
C ASN A 368 13.70 -42.48 -5.02
N THR A 369 14.75 -41.96 -5.63
CA THR A 369 14.74 -40.60 -6.17
C THR A 369 14.42 -40.62 -7.67
N ALA A 370 13.72 -39.63 -8.16
CA ALA A 370 13.53 -39.39 -9.59
C ALA A 370 14.80 -38.85 -10.28
N ARG A 371 15.90 -38.71 -9.54
CA ARG A 371 17.18 -38.19 -10.00
C ARG A 371 18.08 -39.29 -10.58
N GLY A 372 19.00 -38.93 -11.45
CA GLY A 372 19.89 -39.86 -12.16
C GLY A 372 20.96 -40.53 -11.29
N GLY A 373 21.14 -40.08 -10.04
CA GLY A 373 22.13 -40.62 -9.13
C GLY A 373 23.57 -40.17 -9.42
N LEU A 374 24.55 -41.01 -9.03
CA LEU A 374 25.96 -40.76 -9.32
C LEU A 374 26.22 -40.92 -10.83
N THR A 375 26.82 -39.88 -11.44
CA THR A 375 27.06 -39.81 -12.89
C THR A 375 28.53 -39.67 -13.25
N SER A 376 29.33 -39.08 -12.40
CA SER A 376 30.78 -39.03 -12.60
C SER A 376 31.56 -38.80 -11.29
N VAL A 377 32.78 -39.28 -11.25
CA VAL A 377 33.76 -38.99 -10.17
C VAL A 377 35.10 -38.78 -10.86
N ILE A 378 35.46 -37.49 -10.96
CA ILE A 378 36.69 -37.08 -11.67
C ILE A 378 37.82 -36.94 -10.67
N LEU A 379 38.94 -37.60 -10.96
CA LEU A 379 40.22 -37.45 -10.26
C LEU A 379 41.07 -36.43 -11.00
N PRO A 380 41.16 -35.18 -10.59
CA PRO A 380 41.81 -34.14 -11.34
C PRO A 380 43.35 -34.33 -11.45
N ASN A 381 43.92 -35.06 -10.50
CA ASN A 381 45.39 -35.40 -10.51
C ASN A 381 45.76 -36.54 -11.48
N SER A 382 44.78 -37.20 -12.10
CA SER A 382 44.98 -38.37 -12.98
C SER A 382 44.43 -38.09 -14.38
N LEU A 383 44.76 -36.96 -14.96
CA LEU A 383 44.30 -36.54 -16.32
C LEU A 383 42.76 -36.57 -16.48
N ASN A 384 42.05 -36.13 -15.46
CA ASN A 384 40.59 -36.17 -15.40
C ASN A 384 40.01 -37.58 -15.52
N TYR A 385 40.65 -38.55 -14.95
CA TYR A 385 40.17 -39.92 -14.90
C TYR A 385 38.82 -40.00 -14.19
N ASP A 386 37.83 -40.61 -14.85
CA ASP A 386 36.53 -40.79 -14.26
C ASP A 386 36.44 -42.18 -13.56
N ALA A 387 36.72 -42.18 -12.25
CA ALA A 387 36.69 -43.38 -11.43
C ALA A 387 35.32 -44.08 -11.39
N PHE A 388 34.23 -43.34 -11.57
CA PHE A 388 32.88 -43.92 -11.63
C PHE A 388 32.67 -44.64 -12.96
N ALA A 389 32.97 -44.02 -14.09
CA ALA A 389 32.83 -44.60 -15.40
C ALA A 389 33.73 -45.85 -15.59
N ASN A 390 34.87 -45.89 -14.92
CA ASN A 390 35.81 -47.03 -14.97
C ASN A 390 35.47 -48.16 -13.96
N GLY A 391 34.45 -47.96 -13.12
CA GLY A 391 33.96 -49.01 -12.21
C GLY A 391 34.73 -49.12 -10.91
N ASP A 392 35.53 -48.11 -10.52
CA ASP A 392 36.28 -48.11 -9.26
C ASP A 392 35.40 -47.88 -8.03
N TYR A 393 34.17 -47.41 -8.24
CA TYR A 393 33.16 -47.31 -7.22
C TYR A 393 32.24 -48.51 -7.18
N SER A 394 32.29 -49.27 -6.11
CA SER A 394 31.37 -50.36 -5.84
C SER A 394 30.00 -49.86 -5.40
N LYS A 395 28.94 -50.38 -5.99
CA LYS A 395 27.56 -50.04 -5.66
C LYS A 395 27.01 -50.99 -4.60
N ILE A 396 26.49 -50.43 -3.52
CA ILE A 396 25.74 -51.13 -2.48
C ILE A 396 24.30 -50.61 -2.50
N THR A 397 23.32 -51.50 -2.60
CA THR A 397 21.90 -51.15 -2.61
C THR A 397 21.23 -51.54 -1.32
N ASN A 398 20.09 -50.91 -1.02
CA ASN A 398 19.25 -51.21 0.14
C ASN A 398 19.92 -51.02 1.51
N VAL A 399 20.86 -50.09 1.61
CA VAL A 399 21.32 -49.61 2.91
C VAL A 399 20.24 -48.76 3.53
N ASN A 400 19.64 -49.16 4.61
CA ASN A 400 18.57 -48.44 5.26
C ASN A 400 19.15 -47.30 6.09
N VAL A 401 18.77 -46.04 5.80
CA VAL A 401 19.21 -44.83 6.49
C VAL A 401 18.00 -44.09 7.06
N GLU A 402 18.09 -43.81 8.35
CA GLU A 402 17.05 -43.06 9.07
C GLU A 402 17.04 -41.59 8.71
N GLY A 403 15.92 -40.92 9.00
CA GLY A 403 15.82 -39.47 8.98
C GLY A 403 16.27 -38.86 10.34
N ALA A 404 16.01 -37.55 10.46
CA ALA A 404 16.22 -36.86 11.71
C ALA A 404 15.40 -37.48 12.86
N ASN A 405 15.90 -37.38 14.10
CA ASN A 405 15.24 -37.94 15.28
C ASN A 405 14.86 -39.42 15.13
N ASN A 406 15.73 -40.22 14.53
CA ASN A 406 15.54 -41.66 14.28
C ASN A 406 14.24 -41.95 13.48
N TYR A 407 13.87 -41.03 12.61
CA TYR A 407 12.67 -41.15 11.77
C TYR A 407 12.86 -42.32 10.79
N THR A 408 11.78 -42.97 10.45
CA THR A 408 11.71 -44.21 9.66
C THR A 408 12.78 -44.27 8.57
N ALA A 409 13.58 -45.33 8.57
CA ALA A 409 14.65 -45.56 7.63
C ALA A 409 14.09 -45.87 6.24
N ILE A 410 14.78 -45.39 5.22
CA ILE A 410 14.50 -45.69 3.81
C ILE A 410 15.75 -46.26 3.13
N PRO A 411 15.60 -47.04 2.04
CA PRO A 411 16.75 -47.56 1.31
C PRO A 411 17.54 -46.45 0.61
N TYR A 412 18.83 -46.53 0.72
CA TYR A 412 19.79 -45.69 0.04
C TYR A 412 20.61 -46.51 -0.97
N THR A 413 21.02 -45.87 -2.04
CA THR A 413 22.10 -46.34 -2.92
C THR A 413 23.39 -45.71 -2.40
N VAL A 414 24.36 -46.57 -2.14
CA VAL A 414 25.67 -46.16 -1.62
C VAL A 414 26.74 -46.59 -2.62
N TYR A 415 27.62 -45.70 -2.97
CA TYR A 415 28.81 -45.95 -3.73
C TYR A 415 30.06 -45.83 -2.88
N VAL A 416 30.97 -46.78 -2.98
CA VAL A 416 32.16 -46.90 -2.17
C VAL A 416 33.37 -47.06 -3.08
N TYR A 417 34.34 -46.17 -2.92
CA TYR A 417 35.69 -46.34 -3.43
C TYR A 417 36.55 -46.77 -2.24
N ALA A 418 37.09 -47.98 -2.27
CA ALA A 418 37.85 -48.60 -1.20
C ALA A 418 39.18 -49.17 -1.77
N PRO A 419 40.18 -48.34 -2.06
CA PRO A 419 41.47 -48.78 -2.48
C PRO A 419 42.19 -49.52 -1.35
N THR A 420 43.14 -50.37 -1.67
CA THR A 420 43.96 -51.09 -0.68
C THR A 420 44.82 -50.15 0.14
N SER A 421 45.25 -49.04 -0.46
CA SER A 421 45.96 -47.95 0.22
C SER A 421 45.73 -46.62 -0.49
N ILE A 422 45.81 -45.52 0.26
CA ILE A 422 45.87 -44.16 -0.29
C ILE A 422 47.29 -43.67 -0.03
N ASP A 423 48.14 -43.79 -1.02
CA ASP A 423 49.59 -43.50 -0.91
C ASP A 423 49.90 -42.01 -1.16
N SER A 424 48.98 -41.28 -1.73
CA SER A 424 49.08 -39.83 -1.97
C SER A 424 47.74 -39.17 -1.68
N THR A 425 47.70 -37.86 -1.52
CA THR A 425 46.45 -37.13 -1.39
C THR A 425 45.59 -37.30 -2.65
N GLU A 426 44.39 -37.84 -2.50
CA GLU A 426 43.41 -37.99 -3.54
C GLU A 426 42.24 -37.02 -3.37
N VAL A 427 41.83 -36.41 -4.47
CA VAL A 427 40.66 -35.54 -4.55
C VAL A 427 39.71 -36.12 -5.58
N HIS A 428 38.47 -36.37 -5.15
CA HIS A 428 37.41 -36.90 -6.00
C HIS A 428 36.35 -35.82 -6.20
N ASN A 429 36.21 -35.32 -7.42
CA ASN A 429 35.16 -34.39 -7.79
C ASN A 429 33.91 -35.14 -8.24
N VAL A 430 32.88 -35.14 -7.48
CA VAL A 430 31.67 -35.95 -7.60
C VAL A 430 30.56 -35.15 -8.23
N THR A 431 29.81 -35.79 -9.17
CA THR A 431 28.57 -35.28 -9.74
C THR A 431 27.42 -36.23 -9.49
N LEU A 432 26.39 -35.77 -8.83
CA LEU A 432 25.07 -36.38 -8.75
C LEU A 432 24.11 -35.67 -9.71
N ALA A 433 23.43 -36.37 -10.63
CA ALA A 433 22.54 -35.78 -11.64
C ALA A 433 21.15 -35.42 -11.14
#